data_7b41adcf64116602bd8fa61b4e68c05f
#
_entry.id   7b41adcf64116602bd8fa61b4e68c05f
#
_cell.length_a   1.000
_cell.length_b   1.000
_cell.length_c   1.000
_cell.angle_alpha   90.00
_cell.angle_beta   90.00
_cell.angle_gamma   90.00
#
_symmetry.space_group_name_H-M   'P 1'
#
loop_
_entity.id
_entity.type
_entity.pdbx_description
1 polymer ?
#
loop_
_entity_poly.entity_id
_entity_poly.type
_entity_poly.pdbx_seq_one_letter_code
_entity_poly.pdbx_strand_id
1 'polypeptide(L)'
;MEVIILAGGLGTRLRSVVDKVPKCMAPVAGKPFLWYILKYLTRYNVTHVILSVGYLREVIYKWIDEVRNEFPFEFDYAVEKIPLGTGGGIRLALQQSAANEVIILNGDTFFDVNLIHLMEEHRRMDSSLTVALKPMTEFDRYGAVEYSGDGRIMAFHEKAYCKQGLINGGVYVIDKLKLPMDNQPEKFSFESAVMEKQCQYGILYGVVLNGYFRDIGVPEDYKQANDDFKTMF
;
A
#
# COMPACT_ATOMS: atom_id res chain seq x y z
N MET A 1 -12.81 9.72 4.82
CA MET A 1 -12.13 8.42 4.52
C MET A 1 -11.06 8.16 5.56
N GLU A 2 -10.87 6.90 5.95
CA GLU A 2 -9.73 6.47 6.75
C GLU A 2 -8.75 5.69 5.87
N VAL A 3 -7.45 5.88 6.12
CA VAL A 3 -6.36 5.29 5.33
C VAL A 3 -5.35 4.64 6.27
N ILE A 4 -4.95 3.42 5.97
CA ILE A 4 -3.83 2.74 6.62
C ILE A 4 -2.63 2.78 5.67
N ILE A 5 -1.45 3.16 6.21
CA ILE A 5 -0.18 3.10 5.47
C ILE A 5 0.73 2.07 6.13
N LEU A 6 1.18 1.09 5.34
CA LEU A 6 2.09 0.04 5.81
C LEU A 6 3.53 0.55 5.86
N ALA A 7 3.94 1.07 7.01
CA ALA A 7 5.24 1.72 7.23
C ALA A 7 6.22 0.85 8.07
N GLY A 8 5.83 -0.37 8.46
CA GLY A 8 6.59 -1.26 9.36
C GLY A 8 7.65 -2.15 8.71
N GLY A 9 7.82 -2.11 7.39
CA GLY A 9 8.71 -3.00 6.66
C GLY A 9 10.20 -2.80 6.96
N LEU A 10 10.96 -3.91 7.06
CA LEU A 10 12.42 -3.90 7.36
C LEU A 10 13.29 -3.31 6.23
N GLY A 11 12.78 -3.11 5.03
CA GLY A 11 13.46 -2.46 3.90
C GLY A 11 14.81 -3.07 3.49
N THR A 12 15.00 -4.39 3.66
CA THR A 12 16.30 -5.06 3.54
C THR A 12 17.01 -4.85 2.19
N ARG A 13 16.26 -4.74 1.10
CA ARG A 13 16.81 -4.55 -0.26
C ARG A 13 17.35 -3.15 -0.53
N LEU A 14 16.85 -2.13 0.17
CA LEU A 14 17.30 -0.74 0.04
C LEU A 14 18.38 -0.36 1.08
N ARG A 15 18.74 -1.26 2.00
CA ARG A 15 19.72 -0.99 3.08
C ARG A 15 21.09 -0.53 2.58
N SER A 16 21.51 -0.94 1.39
CA SER A 16 22.77 -0.48 0.80
C SER A 16 22.79 1.02 0.50
N VAL A 17 21.62 1.65 0.40
CA VAL A 17 21.45 3.08 0.09
C VAL A 17 20.86 3.85 1.28
N VAL A 18 19.96 3.21 2.04
CA VAL A 18 19.24 3.83 3.18
C VAL A 18 19.18 2.81 4.33
N ASP A 19 20.08 2.94 5.32
CA ASP A 19 20.23 1.97 6.42
C ASP A 19 19.71 2.47 7.78
N LYS A 20 19.58 3.80 7.95
CA LYS A 20 19.32 4.45 9.25
C LYS A 20 17.86 4.85 9.48
N VAL A 21 17.01 4.71 8.48
CA VAL A 21 15.58 5.08 8.56
C VAL A 21 14.69 3.99 7.99
N PRO A 22 13.41 3.92 8.37
CA PRO A 22 12.43 3.05 7.72
C PRO A 22 12.36 3.37 6.22
N LYS A 23 12.05 2.39 5.38
CA LYS A 23 11.99 2.55 3.91
C LYS A 23 11.09 3.72 3.48
N CYS A 24 9.93 3.88 4.10
CA CYS A 24 9.00 4.98 3.82
C CYS A 24 9.59 6.36 4.19
N MET A 25 10.63 6.40 5.03
CA MET A 25 11.34 7.62 5.41
C MET A 25 12.60 7.88 4.57
N ALA A 26 12.86 7.06 3.54
CA ALA A 26 13.96 7.29 2.62
C ALA A 26 13.81 8.68 1.96
N PRO A 27 14.87 9.51 1.94
CA PRO A 27 14.80 10.86 1.39
C PRO A 27 14.69 10.81 -0.14
N VAL A 28 13.62 11.34 -0.70
CA VAL A 28 13.38 11.46 -2.15
C VAL A 28 13.17 12.94 -2.44
N ALA A 29 13.89 13.49 -3.41
CA ALA A 29 13.79 14.90 -3.83
C ALA A 29 13.71 15.91 -2.65
N GLY A 30 14.46 15.63 -1.56
CA GLY A 30 14.57 16.50 -0.39
C GLY A 30 13.50 16.31 0.70
N LYS A 31 12.55 15.39 0.54
CA LYS A 31 11.53 15.04 1.55
C LYS A 31 11.54 13.52 1.80
N PRO A 32 11.08 13.03 2.98
CA PRO A 32 10.82 11.60 3.15
C PRO A 32 9.78 11.10 2.14
N PHE A 33 9.92 9.87 1.64
CA PHE A 33 8.96 9.29 0.69
C PHE A 33 7.52 9.29 1.23
N LEU A 34 7.36 9.07 2.53
CA LEU A 34 6.07 9.14 3.21
C LEU A 34 5.40 10.52 3.04
N TRP A 35 6.19 11.62 2.97
CA TRP A 35 5.63 12.96 2.74
C TRP A 35 4.82 13.03 1.45
N TYR A 36 5.31 12.40 0.37
CA TYR A 36 4.64 12.40 -0.93
C TYR A 36 3.32 11.60 -0.88
N ILE A 37 3.30 10.47 -0.16
CA ILE A 37 2.07 9.71 0.09
C ILE A 37 1.06 10.57 0.87
N LEU A 38 1.49 11.22 1.96
CA LEU A 38 0.61 12.09 2.73
C LEU A 38 0.14 13.30 1.90
N LYS A 39 1.03 13.90 1.10
CA LYS A 39 0.67 15.00 0.19
C LYS A 39 -0.34 14.58 -0.87
N TYR A 40 -0.19 13.37 -1.42
CA TYR A 40 -1.18 12.79 -2.32
C TYR A 40 -2.55 12.64 -1.65
N LEU A 41 -2.60 12.19 -0.41
CA LEU A 41 -3.84 12.02 0.34
C LEU A 41 -4.59 13.34 0.62
N THR A 42 -3.90 14.50 0.64
CA THR A 42 -4.57 15.81 0.80
C THR A 42 -5.50 16.17 -0.35
N ARG A 43 -5.40 15.48 -1.49
CA ARG A 43 -6.32 15.66 -2.64
C ARG A 43 -7.70 15.04 -2.41
N TYR A 44 -7.84 14.26 -1.33
CA TYR A 44 -9.06 13.52 -1.00
C TYR A 44 -9.58 13.92 0.38
N ASN A 45 -10.85 13.64 0.64
CA ASN A 45 -11.46 13.90 1.95
C ASN A 45 -11.04 12.81 2.98
N VAL A 46 -9.72 12.68 3.19
CA VAL A 46 -9.15 11.83 4.24
C VAL A 46 -9.25 12.59 5.56
N THR A 47 -9.74 11.94 6.60
CA THR A 47 -9.88 12.51 7.93
C THR A 47 -8.93 11.89 8.95
N HIS A 48 -8.47 10.66 8.67
CA HIS A 48 -7.67 9.89 9.59
C HIS A 48 -6.68 8.99 8.83
N VAL A 49 -5.42 9.00 9.25
CA VAL A 49 -4.32 8.17 8.73
C VAL A 49 -3.76 7.32 9.85
N ILE A 50 -3.83 6.00 9.72
CA ILE A 50 -3.25 5.02 10.64
C ILE A 50 -1.95 4.50 10.06
N LEU A 51 -0.83 4.73 10.73
CA LEU A 51 0.47 4.24 10.31
C LEU A 51 0.75 2.89 10.99
N SER A 52 0.80 1.79 10.20
CA SER A 52 1.29 0.50 10.69
C SER A 52 2.81 0.56 10.77
N VAL A 53 3.36 0.58 11.98
CA VAL A 53 4.78 0.83 12.25
C VAL A 53 5.41 -0.27 13.09
N GLY A 54 6.69 -0.52 12.88
CA GLY A 54 7.46 -1.53 13.62
C GLY A 54 8.89 -1.07 13.87
N TYR A 55 9.83 -1.59 13.09
CA TYR A 55 11.24 -1.25 13.18
C TYR A 55 11.50 0.23 12.91
N LEU A 56 12.31 0.89 13.76
CA LEU A 56 12.66 2.32 13.69
C LEU A 56 11.45 3.29 13.70
N ARG A 57 10.34 2.89 14.32
CA ARG A 57 9.11 3.71 14.39
C ARG A 57 9.30 5.09 15.02
N GLU A 58 10.27 5.23 15.92
CA GLU A 58 10.59 6.51 16.59
C GLU A 58 11.01 7.59 15.57
N VAL A 59 11.61 7.20 14.46
CA VAL A 59 11.94 8.11 13.34
C VAL A 59 10.67 8.66 12.71
N ILE A 60 9.66 7.79 12.51
CA ILE A 60 8.36 8.20 11.97
C ILE A 60 7.63 9.11 12.96
N TYR A 61 7.57 8.73 14.24
CA TYR A 61 6.92 9.54 15.29
C TYR A 61 7.46 10.95 15.34
N LYS A 62 8.80 11.06 15.49
CA LYS A 62 9.45 12.36 15.55
C LYS A 62 9.15 13.21 14.33
N TRP A 63 9.22 12.62 13.13
CA TRP A 63 8.97 13.35 11.91
C TRP A 63 7.49 13.76 11.77
N ILE A 64 6.53 12.87 12.09
CA ILE A 64 5.09 13.22 12.08
C ILE A 64 4.80 14.35 13.07
N ASP A 65 5.38 14.36 14.27
CA ASP A 65 5.20 15.43 15.24
C ASP A 65 5.67 16.79 14.71
N GLU A 66 6.73 16.81 13.88
CA GLU A 66 7.25 18.02 13.24
C GLU A 66 6.32 18.55 12.13
N VAL A 67 5.66 17.64 11.36
CA VAL A 67 4.92 18.01 10.14
C VAL A 67 3.41 17.84 10.22
N ARG A 68 2.86 17.29 11.30
CA ARG A 68 1.43 16.94 11.40
C ARG A 68 0.50 18.11 11.09
N ASN A 69 0.89 19.33 11.39
CA ASN A 69 0.12 20.54 11.12
C ASN A 69 0.11 20.94 9.63
N GLU A 70 0.92 20.31 8.78
CA GLU A 70 0.89 20.48 7.32
C GLU A 70 -0.25 19.70 6.66
N PHE A 71 -0.88 18.77 7.39
CA PHE A 71 -1.87 17.84 6.85
C PHE A 71 -3.23 17.98 7.53
N PRO A 72 -4.35 17.87 6.78
CA PRO A 72 -5.71 18.11 7.29
C PRO A 72 -6.34 16.90 7.98
N PHE A 73 -5.57 15.87 8.36
CA PHE A 73 -6.07 14.61 8.93
C PHE A 73 -5.36 14.28 10.23
N GLU A 74 -6.03 13.49 11.08
CA GLU A 74 -5.47 12.95 12.31
C GLU A 74 -4.55 11.78 12.03
N PHE A 75 -3.59 11.52 12.95
CA PHE A 75 -2.64 10.43 12.87
C PHE A 75 -2.75 9.50 14.06
N ASP A 76 -2.84 8.19 13.79
CA ASP A 76 -2.69 7.12 14.76
C ASP A 76 -1.64 6.10 14.33
N TYR A 77 -1.22 5.25 15.28
CA TYR A 77 -0.15 4.28 15.07
C TYR A 77 -0.57 2.88 15.50
N ALA A 78 -0.61 1.95 14.55
CA ALA A 78 -0.71 0.52 14.83
C ALA A 78 0.71 -0.04 15.01
N VAL A 79 1.10 -0.30 16.27
CA VAL A 79 2.48 -0.60 16.64
C VAL A 79 2.72 -2.11 16.68
N GLU A 80 3.52 -2.61 15.74
CA GLU A 80 4.00 -3.99 15.75
C GLU A 80 5.13 -4.14 16.79
N LYS A 81 4.87 -4.88 17.88
CA LYS A 81 5.90 -5.21 18.91
C LYS A 81 6.89 -6.25 18.40
N ILE A 82 6.43 -7.12 17.53
CA ILE A 82 7.19 -8.13 16.77
C ILE A 82 6.77 -8.06 15.31
N PRO A 83 7.59 -8.48 14.34
CA PRO A 83 7.19 -8.48 12.93
C PRO A 83 5.99 -9.39 12.69
N LEU A 84 4.84 -8.81 12.35
CA LEU A 84 3.57 -9.52 12.14
C LEU A 84 3.35 -9.94 10.68
N GLY A 85 4.19 -9.50 9.75
CA GLY A 85 3.98 -9.62 8.31
C GLY A 85 2.91 -8.64 7.80
N THR A 86 2.74 -8.56 6.48
CA THR A 86 1.82 -7.58 5.86
C THR A 86 0.38 -7.76 6.36
N GLY A 87 -0.10 -8.99 6.46
CA GLY A 87 -1.45 -9.29 6.92
C GLY A 87 -1.69 -9.01 8.41
N GLY A 88 -0.71 -9.39 9.26
CA GLY A 88 -0.81 -9.10 10.70
C GLY A 88 -0.77 -7.60 10.99
N GLY A 89 0.07 -6.85 10.26
CA GLY A 89 0.12 -5.38 10.34
C GLY A 89 -1.20 -4.71 9.91
N ILE A 90 -1.79 -5.16 8.79
CA ILE A 90 -3.11 -4.69 8.34
C ILE A 90 -4.18 -4.99 9.39
N ARG A 91 -4.25 -6.24 9.90
CA ARG A 91 -5.23 -6.62 10.92
C ARG A 91 -5.13 -5.75 12.17
N LEU A 92 -3.89 -5.51 12.65
CA LEU A 92 -3.66 -4.66 13.81
C LEU A 92 -4.13 -3.22 13.57
N ALA A 93 -3.84 -2.67 12.38
CA ALA A 93 -4.24 -1.31 12.03
C ALA A 93 -5.75 -1.16 11.84
N LEU A 94 -6.42 -2.17 11.26
CA LEU A 94 -7.89 -2.17 11.10
C LEU A 94 -8.65 -2.14 12.43
N GLN A 95 -8.05 -2.62 13.54
CA GLN A 95 -8.64 -2.53 14.88
C GLN A 95 -8.73 -1.10 15.39
N GLN A 96 -7.91 -0.18 14.88
CA GLN A 96 -7.92 1.24 15.25
C GLN A 96 -8.83 2.08 14.34
N SER A 97 -9.25 1.55 13.20
CA SER A 97 -10.16 2.23 12.28
C SER A 97 -11.60 2.17 12.77
N ALA A 98 -12.29 3.30 12.78
CA ALA A 98 -13.72 3.40 13.02
C ALA A 98 -14.56 3.06 11.78
N ALA A 99 -13.99 3.27 10.57
CA ALA A 99 -14.66 2.99 9.32
C ALA A 99 -14.76 1.48 9.02
N ASN A 100 -15.80 1.06 8.32
CA ASN A 100 -15.95 -0.32 7.84
C ASN A 100 -15.12 -0.52 6.55
N GLU A 101 -15.15 0.45 5.64
CA GLU A 101 -14.36 0.44 4.42
C GLU A 101 -13.11 1.31 4.61
N VAL A 102 -11.94 0.72 4.43
CA VAL A 102 -10.65 1.36 4.70
C VAL A 102 -9.73 1.19 3.50
N ILE A 103 -9.03 2.27 3.14
CA ILE A 103 -8.00 2.24 2.11
C ILE A 103 -6.67 1.83 2.76
N ILE A 104 -5.96 0.89 2.12
CA ILE A 104 -4.63 0.46 2.54
C ILE A 104 -3.62 0.90 1.46
N LEU A 105 -2.52 1.50 1.87
CA LEU A 105 -1.41 1.87 1.01
C LEU A 105 -0.11 1.20 1.47
N ASN A 106 0.65 0.67 0.53
CA ASN A 106 2.03 0.30 0.82
C ASN A 106 2.86 1.58 1.05
N GLY A 107 3.59 1.66 2.15
CA GLY A 107 4.38 2.84 2.52
C GLY A 107 5.68 3.03 1.72
N ASP A 108 5.99 2.11 0.82
CA ASP A 108 7.17 2.12 -0.05
C ASP A 108 6.82 2.18 -1.54
N THR A 109 5.55 2.36 -1.86
CA THR A 109 5.01 2.45 -3.22
C THR A 109 4.16 3.70 -3.36
N PHE A 110 4.38 4.46 -4.39
CA PHE A 110 3.54 5.58 -4.78
C PHE A 110 2.76 5.19 -6.04
N PHE A 111 1.45 5.18 -5.95
CA PHE A 111 0.55 4.95 -7.07
C PHE A 111 -0.49 6.06 -7.12
N ASP A 112 -0.35 6.96 -8.09
CA ASP A 112 -1.25 8.10 -8.28
C ASP A 112 -2.55 7.65 -8.92
N VAL A 113 -3.50 7.21 -8.12
CA VAL A 113 -4.81 6.73 -8.58
C VAL A 113 -5.95 7.56 -7.98
N ASN A 114 -7.09 7.55 -8.62
CA ASN A 114 -8.29 8.17 -8.06
C ASN A 114 -8.89 7.26 -6.96
N LEU A 115 -8.65 7.60 -5.69
CA LEU A 115 -9.14 6.84 -4.54
C LEU A 115 -10.67 6.84 -4.44
N ILE A 116 -11.34 7.90 -4.90
CA ILE A 116 -12.81 7.97 -4.92
C ILE A 116 -13.33 6.93 -5.90
N HIS A 117 -12.79 6.91 -7.12
CA HIS A 117 -13.17 5.92 -8.12
C HIS A 117 -12.90 4.48 -7.65
N LEU A 118 -11.76 4.22 -7.00
CA LEU A 118 -11.45 2.90 -6.45
C LEU A 118 -12.48 2.46 -5.40
N MET A 119 -12.90 3.37 -4.52
CA MET A 119 -13.95 3.12 -3.51
C MET A 119 -15.33 2.88 -4.15
N GLU A 120 -15.69 3.64 -5.18
CA GLU A 120 -16.94 3.48 -5.92
C GLU A 120 -17.00 2.10 -6.60
N GLU A 121 -15.92 1.68 -7.25
CA GLU A 121 -15.82 0.37 -7.88
C GLU A 121 -15.86 -0.77 -6.84
N HIS A 122 -15.18 -0.60 -5.69
CA HIS A 122 -15.26 -1.54 -4.58
C HIS A 122 -16.71 -1.78 -4.12
N ARG A 123 -17.46 -0.69 -3.94
CA ARG A 123 -18.89 -0.77 -3.55
C ARG A 123 -19.77 -1.34 -4.65
N ARG A 124 -19.51 -0.95 -5.91
CA ARG A 124 -20.26 -1.46 -7.06
C ARG A 124 -20.14 -2.98 -7.21
N MET A 125 -18.95 -3.53 -6.92
CA MET A 125 -18.68 -4.98 -6.95
C MET A 125 -19.12 -5.70 -5.68
N ASP A 126 -19.63 -4.99 -4.68
CA ASP A 126 -19.97 -5.51 -3.34
C ASP A 126 -18.82 -6.34 -2.73
N SER A 127 -17.59 -5.90 -2.97
CA SER A 127 -16.37 -6.64 -2.69
C SER A 127 -15.99 -6.60 -1.22
N SER A 128 -15.33 -7.65 -0.72
CA SER A 128 -14.65 -7.63 0.58
C SER A 128 -13.24 -7.07 0.50
N LEU A 129 -12.61 -7.22 -0.67
CA LEU A 129 -11.25 -6.75 -0.96
C LEU A 129 -11.13 -6.37 -2.44
N THR A 130 -10.69 -5.16 -2.71
CA THR A 130 -10.41 -4.67 -4.07
C THR A 130 -8.97 -4.20 -4.17
N VAL A 131 -8.29 -4.57 -5.25
CA VAL A 131 -6.89 -4.26 -5.52
C VAL A 131 -6.79 -3.26 -6.66
N ALA A 132 -6.05 -2.17 -6.48
CA ALA A 132 -5.68 -1.31 -7.60
C ALA A 132 -4.60 -2.00 -8.45
N LEU A 133 -4.91 -2.24 -9.73
CA LEU A 133 -4.05 -2.91 -10.68
C LEU A 133 -3.36 -1.88 -11.59
N LYS A 134 -2.04 -1.99 -11.72
CA LYS A 134 -1.23 -1.14 -12.60
C LYS A 134 -0.89 -1.87 -13.89
N PRO A 135 -1.27 -1.36 -15.08
CA PRO A 135 -0.73 -1.83 -16.36
C PRO A 135 0.76 -1.50 -16.47
N MET A 136 1.57 -2.49 -16.83
CA MET A 136 3.00 -2.34 -17.04
C MET A 136 3.46 -3.04 -18.32
N THR A 137 4.58 -2.57 -18.85
CA THR A 137 5.27 -3.16 -20.00
C THR A 137 6.72 -3.45 -19.63
N GLU A 138 7.30 -4.49 -20.25
CA GLU A 138 8.73 -4.83 -20.14
C GLU A 138 9.18 -4.93 -18.65
N PHE A 139 8.53 -5.76 -17.86
CA PHE A 139 8.84 -5.92 -16.43
C PHE A 139 9.17 -7.38 -16.07
N ASP A 140 10.01 -7.56 -15.03
CA ASP A 140 10.45 -8.87 -14.51
C ASP A 140 10.48 -8.93 -12.97
N ARG A 141 10.22 -7.79 -12.30
CA ARG A 141 10.35 -7.67 -10.83
C ARG A 141 9.05 -7.81 -10.08
N TYR A 142 7.94 -7.84 -10.78
CA TYR A 142 6.59 -7.98 -10.23
C TYR A 142 5.94 -9.26 -10.72
N GLY A 143 5.09 -9.87 -9.89
CA GLY A 143 4.20 -10.93 -10.33
C GLY A 143 3.08 -10.36 -11.20
N ALA A 144 2.83 -10.99 -12.34
CA ALA A 144 1.72 -10.61 -13.19
C ALA A 144 0.38 -11.06 -12.58
N VAL A 145 -0.66 -10.27 -12.80
CA VAL A 145 -2.02 -10.56 -12.34
C VAL A 145 -2.87 -10.94 -13.54
N GLU A 146 -3.48 -12.12 -13.48
CA GLU A 146 -4.50 -12.53 -14.43
C GLU A 146 -5.86 -11.94 -14.03
N TYR A 147 -6.52 -11.27 -14.97
CA TYR A 147 -7.69 -10.45 -14.74
C TYR A 147 -8.78 -10.75 -15.77
N SER A 148 -10.00 -10.96 -15.31
CA SER A 148 -11.17 -11.20 -16.16
C SER A 148 -11.91 -9.91 -16.50
N GLY A 149 -12.69 -9.93 -17.57
CA GLY A 149 -13.44 -8.76 -18.04
C GLY A 149 -14.54 -8.27 -17.09
N ASP A 150 -14.91 -9.07 -16.08
CA ASP A 150 -15.90 -8.72 -15.05
C ASP A 150 -15.28 -8.11 -13.78
N GLY A 151 -13.99 -7.88 -13.78
CA GLY A 151 -13.28 -7.26 -12.66
C GLY A 151 -12.66 -8.23 -11.67
N ARG A 152 -12.74 -9.55 -11.87
CA ARG A 152 -12.15 -10.54 -10.97
C ARG A 152 -10.68 -10.76 -11.25
N ILE A 153 -9.90 -10.91 -10.19
CA ILE A 153 -8.53 -11.41 -10.24
C ILE A 153 -8.59 -12.93 -10.22
N MET A 154 -8.05 -13.56 -11.28
CA MET A 154 -8.13 -15.01 -11.51
C MET A 154 -6.88 -15.73 -11.02
N ALA A 155 -5.70 -15.09 -11.10
CA ALA A 155 -4.44 -15.64 -10.61
C ALA A 155 -3.40 -14.57 -10.35
N PHE A 156 -2.45 -14.89 -9.47
CA PHE A 156 -1.18 -14.21 -9.32
C PHE A 156 -0.08 -15.12 -9.83
N HIS A 157 0.74 -14.63 -10.75
CA HIS A 157 1.86 -15.38 -11.30
C HIS A 157 3.16 -15.01 -10.59
N GLU A 158 4.09 -15.96 -10.53
CA GLU A 158 5.44 -15.71 -10.04
C GLU A 158 6.16 -14.63 -10.87
N LYS A 159 7.15 -13.98 -10.26
CA LYS A 159 7.96 -12.97 -10.92
C LYS A 159 8.72 -13.58 -12.09
N ALA A 160 8.40 -13.11 -13.27
CA ALA A 160 9.04 -13.48 -14.52
C ALA A 160 8.96 -12.31 -15.50
N TYR A 161 9.81 -12.33 -16.54
CA TYR A 161 9.69 -11.35 -17.58
C TYR A 161 8.31 -11.38 -18.24
N CYS A 162 7.69 -10.22 -18.33
CA CYS A 162 6.39 -10.04 -18.96
C CYS A 162 6.44 -8.82 -19.89
N LYS A 163 6.11 -9.05 -21.17
CA LYS A 163 6.11 -7.97 -22.16
C LYS A 163 5.01 -6.94 -21.90
N GLN A 164 3.85 -7.39 -21.45
CA GLN A 164 2.71 -6.54 -21.10
C GLN A 164 1.81 -7.30 -20.12
N GLY A 165 1.43 -6.66 -19.02
CA GLY A 165 0.59 -7.27 -18.00
C GLY A 165 0.08 -6.28 -16.96
N LEU A 166 -0.67 -6.79 -16.01
CA LEU A 166 -1.13 -6.06 -14.83
C LEU A 166 -0.31 -6.51 -13.63
N ILE A 167 -0.02 -5.57 -12.72
CA ILE A 167 0.61 -5.87 -11.44
C ILE A 167 -0.24 -5.35 -10.30
N ASN A 168 -0.04 -5.88 -9.10
CA ASN A 168 -0.56 -5.33 -7.86
C ASN A 168 0.10 -3.96 -7.59
N GLY A 169 -0.71 -2.90 -7.57
CA GLY A 169 -0.25 -1.52 -7.38
C GLY A 169 0.00 -1.11 -5.93
N GLY A 170 -0.21 -1.99 -4.95
CA GLY A 170 0.01 -1.69 -3.53
C GLY A 170 -1.01 -0.74 -2.91
N VAL A 171 -2.17 -0.60 -3.53
CA VAL A 171 -3.32 0.16 -3.03
C VAL A 171 -4.53 -0.77 -2.98
N TYR A 172 -5.19 -0.82 -1.82
CA TYR A 172 -6.30 -1.74 -1.58
C TYR A 172 -7.48 -1.02 -0.93
N VAL A 173 -8.69 -1.55 -1.13
CA VAL A 173 -9.86 -1.24 -0.31
C VAL A 173 -10.31 -2.50 0.40
N ILE A 174 -10.51 -2.43 1.70
CA ILE A 174 -10.98 -3.52 2.54
C ILE A 174 -12.28 -3.11 3.20
N ASP A 175 -13.32 -3.95 3.04
CA ASP A 175 -14.50 -3.95 3.93
C ASP A 175 -14.21 -4.93 5.08
N LYS A 176 -13.90 -4.40 6.27
CA LYS A 176 -13.50 -5.22 7.42
C LYS A 176 -14.62 -6.11 7.97
N LEU A 177 -15.89 -5.80 7.66
CA LEU A 177 -17.04 -6.64 8.04
C LEU A 177 -17.18 -7.85 7.13
N LYS A 178 -16.79 -7.72 5.84
CA LYS A 178 -16.84 -8.80 4.85
C LYS A 178 -15.54 -9.61 4.79
N LEU A 179 -14.43 -9.05 5.30
CA LEU A 179 -13.11 -9.69 5.29
C LEU A 179 -12.59 -9.93 6.72
N PRO A 180 -13.18 -10.84 7.51
CA PRO A 180 -12.69 -11.14 8.84
C PRO A 180 -11.31 -11.83 8.76
N MET A 181 -10.34 -11.33 9.53
CA MET A 181 -8.98 -11.88 9.60
C MET A 181 -8.64 -12.48 10.98
N ASP A 182 -9.62 -12.63 11.86
CA ASP A 182 -9.41 -13.07 13.25
C ASP A 182 -8.92 -14.54 13.34
N ASN A 183 -9.28 -15.36 12.36
CA ASN A 183 -8.86 -16.76 12.27
C ASN A 183 -7.47 -16.96 11.67
N GLN A 184 -6.76 -15.89 11.29
CA GLN A 184 -5.40 -15.97 10.80
C GLN A 184 -4.40 -16.05 11.98
N PRO A 185 -3.23 -16.69 11.82
CA PRO A 185 -2.19 -16.69 12.84
C PRO A 185 -1.73 -15.25 13.17
N GLU A 186 -0.98 -15.08 14.25
CA GLU A 186 -0.50 -13.75 14.65
C GLU A 186 0.34 -13.10 13.54
N LYS A 187 1.23 -13.86 12.93
CA LYS A 187 2.09 -13.44 11.81
C LYS A 187 1.67 -14.12 10.53
N PHE A 188 1.31 -13.34 9.51
CA PHE A 188 0.97 -13.86 8.17
C PHE A 188 1.19 -12.81 7.07
N SER A 189 1.36 -13.31 5.82
CA SER A 189 1.36 -12.47 4.62
C SER A 189 -0.07 -12.20 4.18
N PHE A 190 -0.38 -10.94 3.88
CA PHE A 190 -1.68 -10.56 3.32
C PHE A 190 -1.88 -11.17 1.94
N GLU A 191 -0.83 -11.19 1.14
CA GLU A 191 -0.82 -11.72 -0.21
C GLU A 191 -1.20 -13.21 -0.21
N SER A 192 -0.44 -14.06 0.51
CA SER A 192 -0.64 -15.50 0.47
C SER A 192 -1.85 -15.97 1.30
N ALA A 193 -2.06 -15.38 2.48
CA ALA A 193 -3.09 -15.85 3.39
C ALA A 193 -4.48 -15.29 3.09
N VAL A 194 -4.56 -14.15 2.41
CA VAL A 194 -5.83 -13.47 2.13
C VAL A 194 -6.06 -13.35 0.63
N MET A 195 -5.19 -12.66 -0.12
CA MET A 195 -5.43 -12.36 -1.54
C MET A 195 -5.50 -13.63 -2.39
N GLU A 196 -4.53 -14.55 -2.26
CA GLU A 196 -4.54 -15.81 -3.02
C GLU A 196 -5.77 -16.67 -2.68
N LYS A 197 -6.19 -16.71 -1.40
CA LYS A 197 -7.42 -17.43 -1.01
C LYS A 197 -8.68 -16.79 -1.59
N GLN A 198 -8.81 -15.46 -1.51
CA GLN A 198 -9.93 -14.74 -2.13
C GLN A 198 -9.98 -14.97 -3.64
N CYS A 199 -8.79 -15.02 -4.29
CA CYS A 199 -8.65 -15.34 -5.70
C CYS A 199 -9.14 -16.77 -6.00
N GLN A 200 -8.72 -17.77 -5.22
CA GLN A 200 -9.18 -19.17 -5.37
C GLN A 200 -10.69 -19.32 -5.23
N TYR A 201 -11.34 -18.50 -4.39
CA TYR A 201 -12.79 -18.47 -4.24
C TYR A 201 -13.51 -17.64 -5.31
N GLY A 202 -12.77 -16.97 -6.21
CA GLY A 202 -13.33 -16.13 -7.27
C GLY A 202 -14.01 -14.85 -6.75
N ILE A 203 -13.60 -14.35 -5.58
CA ILE A 203 -14.21 -13.19 -4.90
C ILE A 203 -13.21 -12.05 -4.67
N LEU A 204 -12.01 -12.15 -5.26
CA LEU A 204 -11.03 -11.05 -5.27
C LEU A 204 -11.25 -10.18 -6.50
N TYR A 205 -11.42 -8.88 -6.30
CA TYR A 205 -11.63 -7.93 -7.37
C TYR A 205 -10.46 -6.98 -7.57
N GLY A 206 -10.27 -6.52 -8.80
CA GLY A 206 -9.27 -5.54 -9.18
C GLY A 206 -9.88 -4.39 -9.98
N VAL A 207 -9.27 -3.23 -9.89
CA VAL A 207 -9.59 -2.06 -10.72
C VAL A 207 -8.32 -1.63 -11.45
N VAL A 208 -8.37 -1.61 -12.78
CA VAL A 208 -7.23 -1.21 -13.61
C VAL A 208 -7.14 0.31 -13.65
N LEU A 209 -6.02 0.85 -13.19
CA LEU A 209 -5.77 2.29 -13.04
C LEU A 209 -4.44 2.69 -13.68
N ASN A 210 -4.43 3.80 -14.43
CA ASN A 210 -3.29 4.24 -15.26
C ASN A 210 -2.48 5.39 -14.64
N GLY A 211 -2.49 5.55 -13.31
CA GLY A 211 -1.70 6.58 -12.64
C GLY A 211 -0.19 6.35 -12.69
N TYR A 212 0.59 7.37 -12.35
CA TYR A 212 2.02 7.22 -12.12
C TYR A 212 2.28 6.20 -11.01
N PHE A 213 3.25 5.31 -11.21
CA PHE A 213 3.59 4.24 -10.28
C PHE A 213 5.09 4.20 -10.03
N ARG A 214 5.50 4.13 -8.75
CA ARG A 214 6.89 3.96 -8.35
C ARG A 214 7.01 3.20 -7.03
N ASP A 215 7.68 2.06 -7.05
CA ASP A 215 8.10 1.30 -5.87
C ASP A 215 9.57 1.62 -5.60
N ILE A 216 9.90 2.19 -4.44
CA ILE A 216 11.28 2.50 -4.05
C ILE A 216 12.01 1.29 -3.43
N GLY A 217 11.59 0.07 -3.77
CA GLY A 217 12.13 -1.18 -3.24
C GLY A 217 13.55 -1.53 -3.65
N VAL A 218 14.03 -0.95 -4.73
CA VAL A 218 15.36 -1.20 -5.30
C VAL A 218 16.08 0.11 -5.63
N PRO A 219 17.44 0.12 -5.65
CA PRO A 219 18.23 1.33 -5.86
C PRO A 219 17.91 2.08 -7.15
N GLU A 220 17.65 1.39 -8.25
CA GLU A 220 17.34 1.98 -9.54
C GLU A 220 16.02 2.79 -9.49
N ASP A 221 14.97 2.20 -8.94
CA ASP A 221 13.66 2.86 -8.80
C ASP A 221 13.71 4.00 -7.79
N TYR A 222 14.49 3.84 -6.71
CA TYR A 222 14.73 4.90 -5.74
C TYR A 222 15.43 6.12 -6.40
N LYS A 223 16.44 5.88 -7.26
CA LYS A 223 17.09 6.94 -8.03
C LYS A 223 16.10 7.63 -8.96
N GLN A 224 15.32 6.85 -9.70
CA GLN A 224 14.32 7.40 -10.62
C GLN A 224 13.24 8.19 -9.87
N ALA A 225 12.79 7.72 -8.68
CA ALA A 225 11.86 8.48 -7.84
C ALA A 225 12.39 9.87 -7.47
N ASN A 226 13.72 9.98 -7.17
CA ASN A 226 14.34 11.26 -6.88
C ASN A 226 14.28 12.25 -8.04
N ASP A 227 14.37 11.77 -9.28
CA ASP A 227 14.29 12.63 -10.44
C ASP A 227 12.84 12.98 -10.80
N ASP A 228 11.94 12.00 -10.80
CA ASP A 228 10.53 12.18 -11.11
C ASP A 228 9.85 13.16 -10.13
N PHE A 229 10.10 13.02 -8.82
CA PHE A 229 9.40 13.78 -7.79
C PHE A 229 9.83 15.25 -7.71
N LYS A 230 11.01 15.62 -8.23
CA LYS A 230 11.41 17.03 -8.41
C LYS A 230 10.49 17.81 -9.34
N THR A 231 9.84 17.12 -10.27
CA THR A 231 8.98 17.74 -11.28
C THR A 231 7.50 17.54 -11.00
N MET A 232 7.14 16.55 -10.20
CA MET A 232 5.74 16.21 -9.89
C MET A 232 5.19 16.99 -8.68
N PHE A 233 6.06 17.40 -7.77
CA PHE A 233 5.75 18.08 -6.50
C PHE A 233 6.60 19.32 -6.33
#